data_a17b5b6eaba678e34bd6242aacecbff6
#
_entry.id   a17b5b6eaba678e34bd6242aacecbff6
#
_cell.length_a   1.000
_cell.length_b   1.000
_cell.length_c   1.000
_cell.angle_alpha   90.00
_cell.angle_beta   90.00
_cell.angle_gamma   90.00
#
_symmetry.space_group_name_H-M   'P 1'
#
loop_
_entity.id
_entity.type
_entity.pdbx_description
1 polymer ?
#
loop_
_entity_poly.entity_id
_entity_poly.type
_entity_poly.pdbx_seq_one_letter_code
_entity_poly.pdbx_strand_id
1 'polypeptide(L)'
;AFHWYGFYWLSLGAIFGLLAVQFWRRGENLITTSWTRSSKVWLAGCMLCFIGSGSYIFYQTNVFNTYVNANDKLAWMEQYEKHYSQYKDLPQPTITSVNFQVDVEPEQRSYQAKAQLQITNQNAQPISKILVNILKQPHIQQSMQIKGAKLLSYDAAYQSYWFALEPAMQANETRD
;
A
#
# COMPACT_ATOMS: atom_id res chain seq x y z
N ALA A 1 2.84 -6.42 -13.87
CA ALA A 1 4.13 -5.93 -13.35
C ALA A 1 5.31 -6.79 -13.84
N PHE A 2 5.26 -8.11 -13.72
CA PHE A 2 6.37 -9.02 -14.07
C PHE A 2 6.96 -8.80 -15.47
N HIS A 3 6.13 -8.69 -16.51
CA HIS A 3 6.58 -8.49 -17.89
C HIS A 3 7.39 -7.20 -18.10
N TRP A 4 7.06 -6.13 -17.38
CA TRP A 4 7.78 -4.86 -17.47
C TRP A 4 9.20 -4.96 -16.89
N TYR A 5 9.38 -5.69 -15.79
CA TYR A 5 10.72 -5.98 -15.25
C TYR A 5 11.53 -6.84 -16.20
N GLY A 6 10.92 -7.88 -16.80
CA GLY A 6 11.58 -8.69 -17.83
C GLY A 6 12.04 -7.85 -19.02
N PHE A 7 11.18 -6.97 -19.53
CA PHE A 7 11.51 -6.08 -20.65
C PHE A 7 12.62 -5.08 -20.31
N TYR A 8 12.60 -4.53 -19.09
CA TYR A 8 13.64 -3.64 -18.59
C TYR A 8 15.01 -4.32 -18.58
N TRP A 9 15.13 -5.53 -18.02
CA TRP A 9 16.37 -6.27 -17.97
C TRP A 9 16.82 -6.76 -19.33
N LEU A 10 15.92 -7.17 -20.22
CA LEU A 10 16.24 -7.53 -21.61
C LEU A 10 16.80 -6.35 -22.37
N SER A 11 16.24 -5.16 -22.22
CA SER A 11 16.74 -3.94 -22.84
C SER A 11 18.16 -3.61 -22.39
N LEU A 12 18.45 -3.75 -21.09
CA LEU A 12 19.78 -3.57 -20.53
C LEU A 12 20.77 -4.62 -21.08
N GLY A 13 20.36 -5.89 -21.13
CA GLY A 13 21.16 -6.96 -21.72
C GLY A 13 21.50 -6.73 -23.20
N ALA A 14 20.53 -6.22 -23.96
CA ALA A 14 20.73 -5.84 -25.36
C ALA A 14 21.74 -4.69 -25.50
N ILE A 15 21.68 -3.67 -24.63
CA ILE A 15 22.66 -2.57 -24.61
C ILE A 15 24.07 -3.14 -24.37
N PHE A 16 24.26 -3.96 -23.35
CA PHE A 16 25.55 -4.57 -23.06
C PHE A 16 26.04 -5.48 -24.20
N GLY A 17 25.14 -6.25 -24.81
CA GLY A 17 25.48 -7.09 -25.98
C GLY A 17 25.97 -6.25 -27.16
N LEU A 18 25.29 -5.16 -27.50
CA LEU A 18 25.70 -4.24 -28.56
C LEU A 18 27.06 -3.58 -28.25
N LEU A 19 27.29 -3.16 -27.00
CA LEU A 19 28.55 -2.60 -26.55
C LEU A 19 29.66 -3.66 -26.61
N ALA A 20 29.40 -4.88 -26.15
CA ALA A 20 30.38 -5.97 -26.21
C ALA A 20 30.81 -6.27 -27.65
N VAL A 21 29.86 -6.38 -28.59
CA VAL A 21 30.16 -6.57 -30.02
C VAL A 21 30.97 -5.40 -30.57
N GLN A 22 30.67 -4.18 -30.17
CA GLN A 22 31.35 -2.97 -30.66
C GLN A 22 32.78 -2.86 -30.14
N PHE A 23 33.01 -3.20 -28.87
CA PHE A 23 34.33 -3.14 -28.24
C PHE A 23 35.11 -4.45 -28.33
N TRP A 24 34.58 -5.49 -29.02
CA TRP A 24 35.27 -6.76 -29.17
C TRP A 24 36.52 -6.59 -30.00
N ARG A 25 37.68 -6.88 -29.42
CA ARG A 25 38.97 -6.85 -30.12
C ARG A 25 39.02 -7.92 -31.21
N ARG A 26 39.12 -7.50 -32.46
CA ARG A 26 39.35 -8.37 -33.62
C ARG A 26 40.78 -8.16 -34.13
N GLY A 27 41.76 -8.97 -33.65
CA GLY A 27 43.15 -8.92 -34.11
C GLY A 27 44.01 -7.83 -33.44
N GLU A 28 45.22 -7.63 -33.99
CA GLU A 28 46.28 -6.79 -33.46
C GLU A 28 46.05 -5.26 -33.63
N ASN A 29 45.05 -4.88 -34.40
CA ASN A 29 44.78 -3.45 -34.68
C ASN A 29 44.13 -2.76 -33.48
N LEU A 30 44.80 -1.68 -33.07
CA LEU A 30 44.23 -0.69 -32.11
C LEU A 30 42.80 -0.28 -32.51
N ILE A 31 41.96 -0.17 -31.52
CA ILE A 31 40.54 0.07 -31.56
C ILE A 31 40.15 1.16 -32.60
N THR A 32 39.91 0.77 -33.84
CA THR A 32 39.16 1.62 -34.77
C THR A 32 37.68 1.30 -34.60
N THR A 33 37.09 1.91 -33.56
CA THR A 33 35.67 1.77 -33.25
C THR A 33 34.85 2.62 -34.22
N SER A 34 34.72 2.17 -35.48
CA SER A 34 33.83 2.83 -36.43
C SER A 34 32.38 2.42 -36.12
N TRP A 35 31.68 3.27 -35.41
CA TRP A 35 30.26 3.10 -35.17
C TRP A 35 29.48 3.27 -36.47
N THR A 36 28.90 2.19 -36.96
CA THR A 36 28.01 2.27 -38.12
C THR A 36 26.72 3.00 -37.73
N ARG A 37 26.08 3.64 -38.69
CA ARG A 37 24.77 4.33 -38.47
C ARG A 37 23.76 3.35 -37.87
N SER A 38 23.73 2.13 -38.32
CA SER A 38 22.85 1.07 -37.82
C SER A 38 23.10 0.77 -36.33
N SER A 39 24.37 0.57 -35.93
CA SER A 39 24.70 0.30 -34.51
C SER A 39 24.27 1.42 -33.58
N LYS A 40 24.40 2.69 -34.02
CA LYS A 40 23.93 3.85 -33.23
C LYS A 40 22.43 3.86 -33.07
N VAL A 41 21.68 3.55 -34.14
CA VAL A 41 20.20 3.50 -34.11
C VAL A 41 19.71 2.40 -33.19
N TRP A 42 20.29 1.19 -33.27
CA TRP A 42 19.92 0.10 -32.39
C TRP A 42 20.23 0.40 -30.91
N LEU A 43 21.39 0.98 -30.63
CA LEU A 43 21.76 1.38 -29.27
C LEU A 43 20.82 2.44 -28.74
N ALA A 44 20.49 3.46 -29.53
CA ALA A 44 19.54 4.49 -29.14
C ALA A 44 18.14 3.91 -28.88
N GLY A 45 17.67 2.99 -29.73
CA GLY A 45 16.41 2.29 -29.54
C GLY A 45 16.37 1.49 -28.23
N CYS A 46 17.40 0.69 -27.95
CA CYS A 46 17.50 -0.07 -26.69
C CYS A 46 17.57 0.85 -25.47
N MET A 47 18.28 1.99 -25.55
CA MET A 47 18.31 2.98 -24.47
C MET A 47 16.94 3.61 -24.23
N LEU A 48 16.20 3.96 -25.27
CA LEU A 48 14.83 4.47 -25.13
C LEU A 48 13.90 3.45 -24.47
N CYS A 49 14.00 2.18 -24.88
CA CYS A 49 13.24 1.09 -24.26
C CYS A 49 13.59 0.91 -22.77
N PHE A 50 14.87 0.96 -22.43
CA PHE A 50 15.36 0.85 -21.05
C PHE A 50 14.87 2.02 -20.19
N ILE A 51 15.04 3.26 -20.64
CA ILE A 51 14.61 4.45 -19.92
C ILE A 51 13.07 4.49 -19.80
N GLY A 52 12.36 4.20 -20.89
CA GLY A 52 10.89 4.19 -20.88
C GLY A 52 10.30 3.16 -19.95
N SER A 53 10.80 1.92 -19.99
CA SER A 53 10.36 0.86 -19.07
C SER A 53 10.73 1.15 -17.61
N GLY A 54 11.93 1.66 -17.37
CA GLY A 54 12.38 2.07 -16.03
C GLY A 54 11.53 3.21 -15.45
N SER A 55 11.23 4.22 -16.26
CA SER A 55 10.35 5.33 -15.86
C SER A 55 8.93 4.86 -15.55
N TYR A 56 8.40 3.94 -16.35
CA TYR A 56 7.08 3.35 -16.09
C TYR A 56 7.06 2.54 -14.79
N ILE A 57 8.09 1.71 -14.55
CA ILE A 57 8.23 0.93 -13.31
C ILE A 57 8.32 1.89 -12.12
N PHE A 58 9.16 2.93 -12.21
CA PHE A 58 9.30 3.94 -11.16
C PHE A 58 7.96 4.63 -10.85
N TYR A 59 7.24 5.05 -11.89
CA TYR A 59 5.93 5.66 -11.73
C TYR A 59 4.96 4.74 -10.99
N GLN A 60 4.89 3.47 -11.39
CA GLN A 60 3.98 2.50 -10.77
C GLN A 60 4.34 2.15 -9.32
N THR A 61 5.63 2.14 -8.99
CA THR A 61 6.10 1.71 -7.66
C THR A 61 6.23 2.84 -6.65
N ASN A 62 6.46 4.09 -7.11
CA ASN A 62 6.74 5.20 -6.21
C ASN A 62 5.71 6.34 -6.27
N VAL A 63 5.05 6.52 -7.42
CA VAL A 63 4.07 7.60 -7.59
C VAL A 63 2.65 7.08 -7.43
N PHE A 64 2.30 6.05 -8.19
CA PHE A 64 0.95 5.46 -8.13
C PHE A 64 0.74 4.66 -6.84
N ASN A 65 1.70 3.82 -6.45
CA ASN A 65 1.72 3.13 -5.17
C ASN A 65 2.76 3.82 -4.28
N THR A 66 2.30 4.64 -3.34
CA THR A 66 3.20 5.34 -2.42
C THR A 66 4.08 4.35 -1.65
N TYR A 67 5.36 4.38 -1.96
CA TYR A 67 6.33 3.55 -1.24
C TYR A 67 6.63 4.18 0.12
N VAL A 68 6.36 3.43 1.18
CA VAL A 68 6.74 3.80 2.55
C VAL A 68 7.90 2.90 2.98
N ASN A 69 9.05 3.48 3.29
CA ASN A 69 10.20 2.71 3.72
C ASN A 69 10.01 2.17 5.16
N ALA A 70 10.82 1.19 5.55
CA ALA A 70 10.69 0.55 6.87
C ALA A 70 10.92 1.54 8.02
N ASN A 71 11.84 2.50 7.86
CA ASN A 71 12.15 3.49 8.90
C ASN A 71 11.00 4.48 9.10
N ASP A 72 10.37 4.94 7.99
CA ASP A 72 9.21 5.84 8.08
C ASP A 72 8.02 5.13 8.72
N LYS A 73 7.83 3.84 8.42
CA LYS A 73 6.80 3.03 9.07
C LYS A 73 7.06 2.89 10.57
N LEU A 74 8.29 2.62 10.98
CA LEU A 74 8.67 2.53 12.39
C LEU A 74 8.49 3.87 13.11
N ALA A 75 8.92 4.98 12.49
CA ALA A 75 8.73 6.31 13.04
C ALA A 75 7.23 6.66 13.20
N TRP A 76 6.40 6.29 12.25
CA TRP A 76 4.95 6.45 12.35
C TRP A 76 4.37 5.61 13.49
N MET A 77 4.80 4.34 13.64
CA MET A 77 4.36 3.46 14.73
C MET A 77 4.77 4.02 16.11
N GLU A 78 6.00 4.50 16.24
CA GLU A 78 6.48 5.13 17.46
C GLU A 78 5.65 6.36 17.84
N GLN A 79 5.36 7.23 16.87
CA GLN A 79 4.51 8.41 17.10
C GLN A 79 3.07 8.01 17.45
N TYR A 80 2.52 6.98 16.80
CA TYR A 80 1.21 6.44 17.12
C TYR A 80 1.16 5.95 18.57
N GLU A 81 2.12 5.13 19.00
CA GLU A 81 2.20 4.63 20.36
C GLU A 81 2.32 5.76 21.39
N LYS A 82 3.19 6.73 21.15
CA LYS A 82 3.32 7.90 22.03
C LYS A 82 2.03 8.69 22.16
N HIS A 83 1.30 8.87 21.06
CA HIS A 83 0.06 9.67 21.04
C HIS A 83 -1.10 8.91 21.68
N TYR A 84 -1.22 7.60 21.42
CA TYR A 84 -2.36 6.78 21.86
C TYR A 84 -2.11 6.00 23.14
N SER A 85 -0.89 5.94 23.69
CA SER A 85 -0.58 5.24 24.94
C SER A 85 -1.43 5.71 26.12
N GLN A 86 -1.84 6.98 26.14
CA GLN A 86 -2.72 7.53 27.17
C GLN A 86 -4.12 6.89 27.20
N TYR A 87 -4.53 6.23 26.10
CA TYR A 87 -5.85 5.60 25.98
C TYR A 87 -5.81 4.07 26.15
N LYS A 88 -4.65 3.48 26.50
CA LYS A 88 -4.48 2.04 26.61
C LYS A 88 -5.42 1.38 27.63
N ASP A 89 -5.76 2.14 28.71
CA ASP A 89 -6.61 1.66 29.80
C ASP A 89 -8.10 2.08 29.61
N LEU A 90 -8.43 2.70 28.46
CA LEU A 90 -9.79 3.08 28.14
C LEU A 90 -10.66 1.83 27.93
N PRO A 91 -11.78 1.66 28.66
CA PRO A 91 -12.70 0.55 28.41
C PRO A 91 -13.20 0.55 26.97
N GLN A 92 -12.95 -0.54 26.26
CA GLN A 92 -13.37 -0.75 24.87
C GLN A 92 -14.25 -1.99 24.79
N PRO A 93 -15.24 -2.03 23.88
CA PRO A 93 -16.03 -3.23 23.66
C PRO A 93 -15.17 -4.30 22.96
N THR A 94 -15.50 -5.55 23.21
CA THR A 94 -14.88 -6.72 22.56
C THR A 94 -15.71 -7.13 21.36
N ILE A 95 -15.07 -7.41 20.23
CA ILE A 95 -15.74 -8.01 19.08
C ILE A 95 -16.01 -9.47 19.40
N THR A 96 -17.29 -9.85 19.43
CA THR A 96 -17.72 -11.22 19.79
C THR A 96 -18.16 -12.04 18.59
N SER A 97 -18.57 -11.38 17.50
CA SER A 97 -18.93 -12.06 16.27
C SER A 97 -18.58 -11.21 15.06
N VAL A 98 -18.17 -11.85 13.99
CA VAL A 98 -17.91 -11.23 12.71
C VAL A 98 -18.61 -12.02 11.61
N ASN A 99 -19.51 -11.38 10.90
CA ASN A 99 -20.10 -11.92 9.67
C ASN A 99 -19.50 -11.18 8.48
N PHE A 100 -18.78 -11.90 7.63
CA PHE A 100 -18.01 -11.33 6.54
C PHE A 100 -18.50 -11.87 5.20
N GLN A 101 -18.93 -10.98 4.33
CA GLN A 101 -19.35 -11.32 2.97
C GLN A 101 -18.39 -10.66 1.99
N VAL A 102 -17.75 -11.47 1.15
CA VAL A 102 -16.82 -11.00 0.12
C VAL A 102 -17.33 -11.45 -1.25
N ASP A 103 -17.40 -10.50 -2.15
CA ASP A 103 -17.64 -10.72 -3.56
C ASP A 103 -16.37 -10.35 -4.33
N VAL A 104 -15.82 -11.29 -5.09
CA VAL A 104 -14.55 -11.14 -5.79
C VAL A 104 -14.77 -11.24 -7.28
N GLU A 105 -14.34 -10.22 -8.01
CA GLU A 105 -14.39 -10.15 -9.47
C GLU A 105 -12.98 -10.25 -10.07
N PRO A 106 -12.45 -11.45 -10.28
CA PRO A 106 -11.05 -11.65 -10.69
C PRO A 106 -10.71 -11.02 -12.04
N GLU A 107 -11.67 -10.98 -12.97
CA GLU A 107 -11.50 -10.40 -14.30
C GLU A 107 -11.30 -8.89 -14.24
N GLN A 108 -12.01 -8.23 -13.33
CA GLN A 108 -11.89 -6.78 -13.11
C GLN A 108 -10.81 -6.42 -12.08
N ARG A 109 -10.22 -7.43 -11.44
CA ARG A 109 -9.26 -7.26 -10.32
C ARG A 109 -9.84 -6.40 -9.20
N SER A 110 -11.12 -6.58 -8.92
CA SER A 110 -11.87 -5.86 -7.91
C SER A 110 -12.49 -6.82 -6.89
N TYR A 111 -12.79 -6.31 -5.73
CA TYR A 111 -13.58 -7.01 -4.73
C TYR A 111 -14.45 -6.04 -3.94
N GLN A 112 -15.57 -6.53 -3.47
CA GLN A 112 -16.42 -5.84 -2.52
C GLN A 112 -16.50 -6.68 -1.24
N ALA A 113 -16.30 -6.06 -0.10
CA ALA A 113 -16.38 -6.73 1.20
C ALA A 113 -17.32 -5.98 2.12
N LYS A 114 -18.23 -6.70 2.76
CA LYS A 114 -19.11 -6.20 3.81
C LYS A 114 -18.86 -7.01 5.08
N ALA A 115 -18.61 -6.32 6.19
CA ALA A 115 -18.46 -6.93 7.49
C ALA A 115 -19.54 -6.39 8.43
N GLN A 116 -20.25 -7.29 9.10
CA GLN A 116 -21.09 -6.98 10.24
C GLN A 116 -20.39 -7.50 11.49
N LEU A 117 -20.14 -6.59 12.42
CA LEU A 117 -19.42 -6.85 13.65
C LEU A 117 -20.36 -6.76 14.82
N GLN A 118 -20.39 -7.77 15.66
CA GLN A 118 -21.10 -7.72 16.92
C GLN A 118 -20.10 -7.40 18.04
N ILE A 119 -20.37 -6.34 18.77
CA ILE A 119 -19.53 -5.86 19.84
C ILE A 119 -20.25 -6.04 21.20
N THR A 120 -19.53 -6.48 22.21
CA THR A 120 -20.05 -6.69 23.57
C THR A 120 -19.20 -5.94 24.59
N ASN A 121 -19.85 -5.21 25.49
CA ASN A 121 -19.16 -4.60 26.62
C ASN A 121 -18.90 -5.65 27.69
N GLN A 122 -17.70 -6.20 27.73
CA GLN A 122 -17.26 -7.15 28.76
C GLN A 122 -16.71 -6.47 30.03
N ASN A 123 -16.71 -5.12 30.05
CA ASN A 123 -16.26 -4.38 31.22
C ASN A 123 -17.41 -4.21 32.23
N ALA A 124 -17.06 -4.05 33.49
CA ALA A 124 -18.04 -3.76 34.56
C ALA A 124 -18.63 -2.35 34.48
N GLN A 125 -17.99 -1.45 33.72
CA GLN A 125 -18.40 -0.04 33.57
C GLN A 125 -19.06 0.22 32.23
N PRO A 126 -20.02 1.17 32.16
CA PRO A 126 -20.60 1.58 30.89
C PRO A 126 -19.56 2.22 29.96
N ILE A 127 -19.65 1.94 28.67
CA ILE A 127 -18.80 2.54 27.64
C ILE A 127 -19.59 3.64 26.94
N SER A 128 -19.10 4.87 27.04
CA SER A 128 -19.70 6.04 26.38
C SER A 128 -18.93 6.50 25.13
N LYS A 129 -17.67 6.06 24.99
CA LYS A 129 -16.82 6.42 23.84
C LYS A 129 -16.06 5.20 23.34
N ILE A 130 -15.97 5.07 22.04
CA ILE A 130 -15.21 4.00 21.36
C ILE A 130 -14.15 4.65 20.49
N LEU A 131 -12.94 4.09 20.54
CA LEU A 131 -11.85 4.40 19.63
C LEU A 131 -11.73 3.25 18.61
N VAL A 132 -11.88 3.58 17.33
CA VAL A 132 -11.75 2.62 16.25
C VAL A 132 -10.62 3.05 15.33
N ASN A 133 -9.65 2.16 15.11
CA ASN A 133 -8.58 2.35 14.14
C ASN A 133 -8.85 1.51 12.90
N ILE A 134 -8.86 2.15 11.73
CA ILE A 134 -9.05 1.47 10.44
C ILE A 134 -7.89 1.86 9.54
N LEU A 135 -7.01 0.91 9.26
CA LEU A 135 -5.91 1.11 8.33
C LEU A 135 -6.46 1.36 6.93
N LYS A 136 -6.37 2.60 6.47
CA LYS A 136 -6.64 2.95 5.08
C LYS A 136 -5.62 2.28 4.17
N GLN A 137 -6.11 1.53 3.20
CA GLN A 137 -5.28 1.04 2.12
C GLN A 137 -5.46 1.93 0.89
N PRO A 138 -4.38 2.22 0.13
CA PRO A 138 -4.50 2.90 -1.15
C PRO A 138 -5.51 2.16 -2.05
N HIS A 139 -6.34 2.92 -2.75
CA HIS A 139 -7.34 2.40 -3.69
C HIS A 139 -8.52 1.63 -3.09
N ILE A 140 -8.67 1.55 -1.76
CA ILE A 140 -9.84 0.97 -1.11
C ILE A 140 -10.70 2.09 -0.53
N GLN A 141 -11.96 2.14 -0.97
CA GLN A 141 -12.97 2.99 -0.35
C GLN A 141 -13.56 2.25 0.84
N GLN A 142 -13.46 2.83 2.02
CA GLN A 142 -13.96 2.25 3.26
C GLN A 142 -15.01 3.18 3.87
N SER A 143 -16.10 2.59 4.33
CA SER A 143 -17.11 3.28 5.14
C SER A 143 -17.45 2.44 6.36
N MET A 144 -17.71 3.07 7.48
CA MET A 144 -18.08 2.41 8.72
C MET A 144 -19.29 3.12 9.33
N GLN A 145 -20.21 2.32 9.85
CA GLN A 145 -21.35 2.81 10.60
C GLN A 145 -21.49 1.96 11.87
N ILE A 146 -21.71 2.60 13.00
CA ILE A 146 -21.96 1.95 14.29
C ILE A 146 -23.35 2.37 14.74
N LYS A 147 -24.22 1.41 14.98
CA LYS A 147 -25.60 1.67 15.41
C LYS A 147 -25.63 2.34 16.80
N GLY A 148 -26.31 3.48 16.89
CA GLY A 148 -26.37 4.25 18.13
C GLY A 148 -25.08 4.98 18.49
N ALA A 149 -24.19 5.18 17.51
CA ALA A 149 -22.98 5.94 17.71
C ALA A 149 -22.96 7.20 16.84
N LYS A 150 -22.39 8.27 17.39
CA LYS A 150 -22.15 9.54 16.70
C LYS A 150 -20.64 9.76 16.57
N LEU A 151 -20.17 10.03 15.36
CA LEU A 151 -18.77 10.38 15.11
C LEU A 151 -18.43 11.69 15.83
N LEU A 152 -17.45 11.66 16.73
CA LEU A 152 -16.95 12.83 17.45
C LEU A 152 -15.79 13.50 16.71
N SER A 153 -14.79 12.69 16.32
CA SER A 153 -13.62 13.18 15.61
C SER A 153 -12.96 12.08 14.77
N TYR A 154 -12.22 12.52 13.78
CA TYR A 154 -11.39 11.66 12.94
C TYR A 154 -9.96 12.20 12.90
N ASP A 155 -9.01 11.38 13.30
CA ASP A 155 -7.59 11.67 13.19
C ASP A 155 -7.04 11.06 11.88
N ALA A 156 -6.77 11.93 10.91
CA ALA A 156 -6.32 11.51 9.59
C ALA A 156 -4.87 10.98 9.60
N ALA A 157 -4.03 11.46 10.53
CA ALA A 157 -2.63 11.04 10.63
C ALA A 157 -2.51 9.59 11.09
N TYR A 158 -3.36 9.19 12.03
CA TYR A 158 -3.37 7.86 12.63
C TYR A 158 -4.58 7.01 12.21
N GLN A 159 -5.46 7.55 11.35
CA GLN A 159 -6.65 6.86 10.82
C GLN A 159 -7.55 6.32 11.92
N SER A 160 -7.71 7.12 12.96
CA SER A 160 -8.44 6.78 14.16
C SER A 160 -9.74 7.57 14.26
N TYR A 161 -10.83 6.87 14.57
CA TYR A 161 -12.16 7.43 14.70
C TYR A 161 -12.61 7.38 16.15
N TRP A 162 -13.11 8.49 16.68
CA TRP A 162 -13.76 8.55 17.96
C TRP A 162 -15.27 8.61 17.78
N PHE A 163 -15.97 7.68 18.43
CA PHE A 163 -17.42 7.66 18.45
C PHE A 163 -17.94 7.83 19.87
N ALA A 164 -19.02 8.63 20.01
CA ALA A 164 -19.85 8.63 21.20
C ALA A 164 -20.97 7.62 21.03
N LEU A 165 -21.23 6.85 22.07
CA LEU A 165 -22.38 5.93 22.15
C LEU A 165 -23.53 6.63 22.88
N GLU A 166 -24.67 6.80 22.23
CA GLU A 166 -25.88 7.41 22.79
C GLU A 166 -27.07 6.47 22.55
N PRO A 167 -27.55 5.78 23.61
CA PRO A 167 -27.07 5.75 25.01
C PRO A 167 -25.74 5.00 25.18
N ALA A 168 -25.06 5.23 26.32
CA ALA A 168 -23.83 4.48 26.67
C ALA A 168 -24.13 2.98 26.73
N MET A 169 -23.16 2.17 26.29
CA MET A 169 -23.26 0.72 26.26
C MET A 169 -23.06 0.15 27.65
N GLN A 170 -24.09 -0.50 28.21
CA GLN A 170 -24.07 -1.04 29.56
C GLN A 170 -23.20 -2.30 29.66
N ALA A 171 -22.83 -2.69 30.87
CA ALA A 171 -22.10 -3.93 31.11
C ALA A 171 -22.87 -5.15 30.55
N ASN A 172 -22.17 -6.03 29.84
CA ASN A 172 -22.70 -7.21 29.14
C ASN A 172 -23.71 -6.91 28.01
N GLU A 173 -23.89 -5.64 27.65
CA GLU A 173 -24.70 -5.25 26.49
C GLU A 173 -23.97 -5.62 25.18
N THR A 174 -24.74 -6.10 24.20
CA THR A 174 -24.24 -6.44 22.86
C THR A 174 -24.91 -5.55 21.82
N ARG A 175 -24.14 -5.03 20.85
CA ARG A 175 -24.62 -4.21 19.71
C ARG A 175 -24.01 -4.68 18.40
N ASP A 176 -24.73 -4.43 17.29
CA ASP A 176 -24.30 -4.67 15.92
C ASP A 176 -23.79 -3.39 15.25
#